data_67fe0ca69ca7ddff0982837151d337d3
#
_entry.id   67fe0ca69ca7ddff0982837151d337d3
#
_cell.length_a   1.000
_cell.length_b   1.000
_cell.length_c   1.000
_cell.angle_alpha   90.00
_cell.angle_beta   90.00
_cell.angle_gamma   90.00
#
_symmetry.space_group_name_H-M   'P 1'
#
loop_
_entity.id
_entity.type
_entity.pdbx_description
1 polymer ?
#
loop_
_entity_poly.entity_id
_entity_poly.type
_entity_poly.pdbx_seq_one_letter_code
_entity_poly.pdbx_strand_id
1 'polypeptide(L)'
;KPRAPRARRTFLRLESLESRLLLSAADPSGQEQEILFLLNRTRTDPADELPKLVGSTDPAVQRALTYFAVDQTLLGQQWSALTPAPPLAWNEQLATAAAAHDAAMVAADQQSHQLPGEEDPGTRIADAGYSFSAAGENVYAYAADPFYCHAAFAIDWTNDPAATGGIQNPPGHRNE
;
A
#
# COMPACT_ATOMS: atom_id res chain seq x y z
N LYS A 1 51.86 44.07 -33.80
CA LYS A 1 50.40 43.75 -33.78
C LYS A 1 50.18 42.68 -32.73
N PRO A 2 49.31 42.87 -31.69
CA PRO A 2 49.02 41.84 -30.73
C PRO A 2 48.12 40.79 -31.32
N ARG A 3 48.39 39.53 -31.02
CA ARG A 3 47.65 38.34 -31.43
C ARG A 3 46.41 38.18 -30.55
N ALA A 4 45.22 38.05 -31.14
CA ALA A 4 43.97 37.83 -30.40
C ALA A 4 43.95 36.47 -29.69
N PRO A 5 43.33 36.38 -28.48
CA PRO A 5 43.25 35.14 -27.75
C PRO A 5 42.33 34.14 -28.48
N ARG A 6 42.82 32.91 -28.64
CA ARG A 6 42.04 31.78 -29.18
C ARG A 6 40.97 31.40 -28.15
N ALA A 7 39.70 31.46 -28.56
CA ALA A 7 38.59 30.92 -27.77
C ALA A 7 38.73 29.39 -27.58
N ARG A 8 38.77 28.96 -26.34
CA ARG A 8 38.67 27.53 -25.99
C ARG A 8 37.23 27.08 -26.28
N ARG A 9 37.08 26.22 -27.26
CA ARG A 9 35.80 25.48 -27.43
C ARG A 9 35.70 24.44 -26.33
N THR A 10 34.78 24.64 -25.37
CA THR A 10 34.35 23.62 -24.41
C THR A 10 33.37 22.72 -25.15
N PHE A 11 33.78 21.51 -25.43
CA PHE A 11 32.85 20.47 -25.88
C PHE A 11 32.10 19.94 -24.66
N LEU A 12 30.80 20.20 -24.60
CA LEU A 12 29.89 19.47 -23.71
C LEU A 12 29.84 18.02 -24.21
N ARG A 13 30.45 17.12 -23.47
CA ARG A 13 30.26 15.70 -23.66
C ARG A 13 28.88 15.37 -23.10
N LEU A 14 27.92 15.12 -23.96
CA LEU A 14 26.70 14.42 -23.59
C LEU A 14 27.16 13.01 -23.18
N GLU A 15 27.21 12.77 -21.88
CA GLU A 15 27.25 11.40 -21.41
C GLU A 15 25.91 10.78 -21.83
N SER A 16 25.97 9.69 -22.56
CA SER A 16 24.83 8.85 -22.83
C SER A 16 24.24 8.52 -21.45
N LEU A 17 23.02 8.97 -21.20
CA LEU A 17 22.21 8.39 -20.12
C LEU A 17 22.22 6.89 -20.41
N GLU A 18 22.93 6.15 -19.56
CA GLU A 18 22.82 4.71 -19.58
C GLU A 18 21.32 4.42 -19.62
N SER A 19 20.92 3.63 -20.61
CA SER A 19 19.59 3.04 -20.63
C SER A 19 19.45 2.40 -19.24
N ARG A 20 18.78 3.09 -18.33
CA ARG A 20 18.30 2.47 -17.09
C ARG A 20 17.39 1.38 -17.59
N LEU A 21 18.01 0.23 -17.66
CA LEU A 21 17.35 -1.00 -17.96
C LEU A 21 16.12 -1.08 -17.08
N LEU A 22 14.97 -0.98 -17.81
CA LEU A 22 13.90 -1.94 -17.62
C LEU A 22 13.71 -2.33 -16.17
N LEU A 23 12.65 -1.79 -15.61
CA LEU A 23 11.95 -2.40 -14.51
C LEU A 23 12.13 -3.91 -14.62
N SER A 24 12.92 -4.48 -13.73
CA SER A 24 12.93 -5.94 -13.57
C SER A 24 11.51 -6.34 -13.16
N ALA A 25 11.12 -7.59 -13.38
CA ALA A 25 9.83 -8.09 -12.85
C ALA A 25 9.74 -7.97 -11.31
N ALA A 26 10.81 -7.54 -10.68
CA ALA A 26 10.98 -7.30 -9.24
C ALA A 26 10.74 -5.84 -8.81
N ASP A 27 10.66 -4.89 -9.75
CA ASP A 27 10.37 -3.50 -9.43
C ASP A 27 8.86 -3.29 -9.24
N PRO A 28 8.43 -2.53 -8.21
CA PRO A 28 7.02 -2.30 -7.99
C PRO A 28 6.37 -1.55 -9.15
N SER A 29 5.18 -1.97 -9.55
CA SER A 29 4.31 -1.23 -10.45
C SER A 29 3.94 0.14 -9.88
N GLY A 30 3.40 1.04 -10.69
CA GLY A 30 2.94 2.34 -10.22
C GLY A 30 1.89 2.23 -9.12
N GLN A 31 0.97 1.24 -9.20
CA GLN A 31 -0.06 1.01 -8.18
C GLN A 31 0.53 0.48 -6.86
N GLU A 32 1.49 -0.45 -6.93
CA GLU A 32 2.18 -0.97 -5.74
C GLU A 32 3.03 0.11 -5.07
N GLN A 33 3.68 0.99 -5.84
CA GLN A 33 4.39 2.16 -5.29
C GLN A 33 3.43 3.11 -4.59
N GLU A 34 2.25 3.35 -5.17
CA GLU A 34 1.23 4.21 -4.58
C GLU A 34 0.69 3.62 -3.28
N ILE A 35 0.36 2.34 -3.23
CA ILE A 35 -0.07 1.66 -1.99
C ILE A 35 1.02 1.76 -0.92
N LEU A 36 2.27 1.47 -1.24
CA LEU A 36 3.38 1.58 -0.30
C LEU A 36 3.55 3.01 0.22
N PHE A 37 3.41 4.01 -0.65
CA PHE A 37 3.45 5.42 -0.26
C PHE A 37 2.29 5.76 0.70
N LEU A 38 1.08 5.34 0.41
CA LEU A 38 -0.12 5.60 1.22
C LEU A 38 -0.02 4.92 2.60
N LEU A 39 0.41 3.67 2.65
CA LEU A 39 0.68 2.96 3.89
C LEU A 39 1.73 3.69 4.74
N ASN A 40 2.82 4.12 4.12
CA ASN A 40 3.88 4.85 4.81
C ASN A 40 3.41 6.23 5.32
N ARG A 41 2.50 6.89 4.64
CA ARG A 41 1.86 8.11 5.12
C ARG A 41 1.12 7.88 6.44
N THR A 42 0.28 6.83 6.50
CA THR A 42 -0.42 6.44 7.72
C THR A 42 0.57 6.08 8.83
N ARG A 43 1.59 5.28 8.51
CA ARG A 43 2.56 4.81 9.51
C ARG A 43 3.39 5.95 10.10
N THR A 44 3.83 6.89 9.29
CA THR A 44 4.73 7.97 9.73
C THR A 44 3.99 9.14 10.39
N ASP A 45 2.76 9.42 9.96
CA ASP A 45 1.94 10.48 10.54
C ASP A 45 0.45 10.11 10.48
N PRO A 46 -0.02 9.23 11.37
CA PRO A 46 -1.42 8.83 11.39
C PRO A 46 -2.36 9.99 11.69
N ALA A 47 -1.94 10.98 12.47
CA ALA A 47 -2.78 12.13 12.82
C ALA A 47 -3.10 13.01 11.59
N ASP A 48 -2.16 13.16 10.68
CA ASP A 48 -2.33 13.94 9.43
C ASP A 48 -3.05 13.14 8.35
N GLU A 49 -3.08 11.79 8.45
CA GLU A 49 -3.72 10.92 7.45
C GLU A 49 -5.25 10.86 7.61
N LEU A 50 -5.76 10.73 8.82
CA LEU A 50 -7.21 10.59 9.07
C LEU A 50 -8.05 11.70 8.41
N PRO A 51 -7.71 13.00 8.52
CA PRO A 51 -8.47 14.05 7.85
C PRO A 51 -8.50 13.90 6.33
N LYS A 52 -7.44 13.35 5.72
CA LYS A 52 -7.37 13.12 4.27
C LYS A 52 -8.30 12.00 3.82
N LEU A 53 -8.46 10.98 4.65
CA LEU A 53 -9.36 9.86 4.39
C LEU A 53 -10.82 10.26 4.52
N VAL A 54 -11.22 10.81 5.67
CA VAL A 54 -12.62 11.15 5.94
C VAL A 54 -13.08 12.39 5.17
N GLY A 55 -12.18 13.32 4.91
CA GLY A 55 -12.42 14.53 4.10
C GLY A 55 -12.14 14.36 2.61
N SER A 56 -11.85 13.15 2.15
CA SER A 56 -11.57 12.88 0.75
C SER A 56 -12.74 13.28 -0.15
N THR A 57 -12.42 13.84 -1.31
CA THR A 57 -13.41 14.12 -2.36
C THR A 57 -13.62 12.93 -3.30
N ASP A 58 -12.95 11.83 -3.08
CA ASP A 58 -13.14 10.60 -3.86
C ASP A 58 -14.56 10.06 -3.68
N PRO A 59 -15.35 9.94 -4.77
CA PRO A 59 -16.74 9.52 -4.67
C PRO A 59 -16.91 8.06 -4.19
N ALA A 60 -15.92 7.18 -4.41
CA ALA A 60 -15.99 5.80 -3.96
C ALA A 60 -15.79 5.72 -2.44
N VAL A 61 -14.80 6.45 -1.92
CA VAL A 61 -14.56 6.55 -0.47
C VAL A 61 -15.77 7.16 0.23
N GLN A 62 -16.34 8.26 -0.30
CA GLN A 62 -17.52 8.90 0.29
C GLN A 62 -18.76 7.99 0.29
N ARG A 63 -18.95 7.23 -0.78
CA ARG A 63 -20.02 6.19 -0.82
C ARG A 63 -19.78 5.10 0.21
N ALA A 64 -18.55 4.64 0.38
CA ALA A 64 -18.22 3.63 1.38
C ALA A 64 -18.45 4.13 2.81
N LEU A 65 -17.98 5.34 3.16
CA LEU A 65 -18.25 5.95 4.46
C LEU A 65 -19.76 6.03 4.78
N THR A 66 -20.56 6.36 3.77
CA THR A 66 -22.02 6.42 3.90
C THR A 66 -22.65 5.04 3.99
N TYR A 67 -22.23 4.11 3.12
CA TYR A 67 -22.79 2.76 3.03
C TYR A 67 -22.56 1.95 4.31
N PHE A 68 -21.33 2.03 4.85
CA PHE A 68 -20.98 1.36 6.10
C PHE A 68 -21.42 2.14 7.34
N ALA A 69 -22.03 3.33 7.16
CA ALA A 69 -22.45 4.22 8.27
C ALA A 69 -21.30 4.49 9.26
N VAL A 70 -20.11 4.80 8.73
CA VAL A 70 -18.90 4.98 9.54
C VAL A 70 -19.08 6.11 10.55
N ASP A 71 -19.00 5.78 11.85
CA ASP A 71 -18.97 6.74 12.93
C ASP A 71 -17.57 7.40 13.00
N GLN A 72 -17.47 8.59 12.45
CA GLN A 72 -16.21 9.33 12.41
C GLN A 72 -15.71 9.75 13.80
N THR A 73 -16.60 9.85 14.80
CA THR A 73 -16.18 10.14 16.18
C THR A 73 -15.49 8.94 16.80
N LEU A 74 -16.09 7.75 16.66
CA LEU A 74 -15.50 6.50 17.12
C LEU A 74 -14.20 6.20 16.35
N LEU A 75 -14.18 6.39 15.03
CA LEU A 75 -12.99 6.26 14.21
C LEU A 75 -11.86 7.19 14.71
N GLY A 76 -12.17 8.46 14.99
CA GLY A 76 -11.22 9.42 15.53
C GLY A 76 -10.66 9.00 16.90
N GLN A 77 -11.49 8.41 17.77
CA GLN A 77 -11.04 7.87 19.06
C GLN A 77 -10.06 6.71 18.88
N GLN A 78 -10.38 5.74 18.01
CA GLN A 78 -9.46 4.64 17.69
C GLN A 78 -8.16 5.15 17.07
N TRP A 79 -8.27 6.12 16.16
CA TRP A 79 -7.13 6.69 15.46
C TRP A 79 -6.18 7.46 16.37
N SER A 80 -6.72 8.14 17.39
CA SER A 80 -5.93 8.88 18.38
C SER A 80 -5.00 8.00 19.24
N ALA A 81 -5.23 6.70 19.26
CA ALA A 81 -4.36 5.73 19.93
C ALA A 81 -3.17 5.27 19.05
N LEU A 82 -3.18 5.58 17.75
CA LEU A 82 -2.08 5.23 16.86
C LEU A 82 -0.86 6.10 17.14
N THR A 83 0.30 5.47 17.13
CA THR A 83 1.58 6.15 17.25
C THR A 83 2.37 6.02 15.96
N PRO A 84 3.15 7.05 15.56
CA PRO A 84 4.00 6.95 14.40
C PRO A 84 4.93 5.73 14.45
N ALA A 85 5.06 5.06 13.32
CA ALA A 85 5.91 3.90 13.14
C ALA A 85 6.87 4.12 11.96
N PRO A 86 8.01 3.43 11.92
CA PRO A 86 8.93 3.52 10.78
C PRO A 86 8.25 3.15 9.46
N PRO A 87 8.64 3.78 8.34
CA PRO A 87 8.12 3.42 7.03
C PRO A 87 8.54 2.00 6.64
N LEU A 88 7.68 1.35 5.87
CA LEU A 88 7.96 0.09 5.21
C LEU A 88 8.84 0.31 3.98
N ALA A 89 9.62 -0.70 3.62
CA ALA A 89 10.36 -0.76 2.37
C ALA A 89 9.82 -1.87 1.48
N TRP A 90 9.92 -1.66 0.16
CA TRP A 90 9.64 -2.71 -0.80
C TRP A 90 10.59 -3.89 -0.62
N ASN A 91 10.05 -5.11 -0.75
CA ASN A 91 10.83 -6.34 -0.75
C ASN A 91 10.33 -7.28 -1.85
N GLU A 92 11.21 -7.70 -2.73
CA GLU A 92 10.91 -8.53 -3.91
C GLU A 92 10.35 -9.91 -3.54
N GLN A 93 10.82 -10.50 -2.44
CA GLN A 93 10.36 -11.82 -2.01
C GLN A 93 8.91 -11.74 -1.48
N LEU A 94 8.61 -10.71 -0.69
CA LEU A 94 7.24 -10.45 -0.25
C LEU A 94 6.31 -10.15 -1.42
N ALA A 95 6.76 -9.35 -2.39
CA ALA A 95 6.00 -9.07 -3.60
C ALA A 95 5.73 -10.33 -4.42
N THR A 96 6.71 -11.25 -4.50
CA THR A 96 6.53 -12.53 -5.18
C THR A 96 5.49 -13.40 -4.49
N ALA A 97 5.52 -13.50 -3.16
CA ALA A 97 4.53 -14.26 -2.39
C ALA A 97 3.12 -13.66 -2.56
N ALA A 98 2.99 -12.34 -2.45
CA ALA A 98 1.71 -11.64 -2.63
C ALA A 98 1.14 -11.82 -4.04
N ALA A 99 1.95 -11.61 -5.09
CA ALA A 99 1.51 -11.77 -6.48
C ALA A 99 1.06 -13.19 -6.81
N ALA A 100 1.72 -14.21 -6.24
CA ALA A 100 1.31 -15.61 -6.42
C ALA A 100 -0.07 -15.87 -5.77
N HIS A 101 -0.30 -15.33 -4.57
CA HIS A 101 -1.58 -15.43 -3.88
C HIS A 101 -2.68 -14.65 -4.59
N ASP A 102 -2.42 -13.44 -5.06
CA ASP A 102 -3.36 -12.65 -5.87
C ASP A 102 -3.79 -13.42 -7.11
N ALA A 103 -2.85 -14.03 -7.83
CA ALA A 103 -3.17 -14.85 -9.00
C ALA A 103 -4.04 -16.06 -8.64
N ALA A 104 -3.81 -16.70 -7.49
CA ALA A 104 -4.61 -17.81 -7.01
C ALA A 104 -6.03 -17.36 -6.62
N MET A 105 -6.17 -16.23 -5.92
CA MET A 105 -7.48 -15.64 -5.58
C MET A 105 -8.28 -15.29 -6.82
N VAL A 106 -7.64 -14.66 -7.83
CA VAL A 106 -8.29 -14.34 -9.10
C VAL A 106 -8.73 -15.60 -9.84
N ALA A 107 -7.91 -16.64 -9.87
CA ALA A 107 -8.24 -17.90 -10.53
C ALA A 107 -9.39 -18.64 -9.82
N ALA A 108 -9.49 -18.51 -8.50
CA ALA A 108 -10.54 -19.13 -7.69
C ALA A 108 -11.84 -18.28 -7.62
N ASP A 109 -11.79 -17.01 -8.11
CA ASP A 109 -12.86 -16.02 -7.91
C ASP A 109 -13.25 -15.89 -6.41
N GLN A 110 -12.24 -15.88 -5.54
CA GLN A 110 -12.44 -15.90 -4.09
C GLN A 110 -11.40 -15.03 -3.38
N GLN A 111 -11.85 -14.12 -2.52
CA GLN A 111 -11.01 -13.41 -1.58
C GLN A 111 -10.84 -14.24 -0.30
N SER A 112 -9.62 -14.53 0.08
CA SER A 112 -9.29 -15.30 1.29
C SER A 112 -7.84 -15.10 1.67
N HIS A 113 -7.50 -15.18 2.94
CA HIS A 113 -6.11 -15.28 3.38
C HIS A 113 -5.47 -16.63 3.07
N GLN A 114 -6.29 -17.66 2.86
CA GLN A 114 -5.82 -19.00 2.48
C GLN A 114 -6.92 -19.70 1.67
N LEU A 115 -6.63 -20.04 0.46
CA LEU A 115 -7.53 -20.82 -0.40
C LEU A 115 -7.47 -22.32 -0.04
N PRO A 116 -8.51 -23.09 -0.37
CA PRO A 116 -8.47 -24.53 -0.18
C PRO A 116 -7.29 -25.19 -0.93
N GLY A 117 -6.41 -25.84 -0.18
CA GLY A 117 -5.22 -26.49 -0.73
C GLY A 117 -4.01 -25.58 -0.93
N GLU A 118 -4.11 -24.32 -0.56
CA GLU A 118 -3.00 -23.37 -0.52
C GLU A 118 -2.31 -23.40 0.85
N GLU A 119 -1.01 -23.11 0.86
CA GLU A 119 -0.25 -22.92 2.09
C GLU A 119 -0.69 -21.64 2.81
N ASP A 120 -0.49 -21.59 4.11
CA ASP A 120 -0.75 -20.39 4.91
C ASP A 120 0.16 -19.22 4.53
N PRO A 121 -0.20 -17.96 4.84
CA PRO A 121 0.59 -16.79 4.47
C PRO A 121 2.06 -16.86 4.93
N GLY A 122 2.31 -17.36 6.14
CA GLY A 122 3.67 -17.48 6.66
C GLY A 122 4.51 -18.46 5.85
N THR A 123 3.94 -19.61 5.48
CA THR A 123 4.61 -20.60 4.61
C THR A 123 4.87 -20.03 3.23
N ARG A 124 3.91 -19.35 2.59
CA ARG A 124 4.11 -18.69 1.29
C ARG A 124 5.25 -17.67 1.31
N ILE A 125 5.34 -16.88 2.39
CA ILE A 125 6.42 -15.89 2.59
C ILE A 125 7.78 -16.59 2.74
N ALA A 126 7.84 -17.66 3.53
CA ALA A 126 9.06 -18.43 3.73
C ALA A 126 9.52 -19.13 2.44
N ASP A 127 8.60 -19.69 1.66
CA ASP A 127 8.87 -20.34 0.38
C ASP A 127 9.38 -19.35 -0.67
N ALA A 128 8.95 -18.08 -0.61
CA ALA A 128 9.52 -16.99 -1.40
C ALA A 128 10.92 -16.58 -0.94
N GLY A 129 11.45 -17.16 0.13
CA GLY A 129 12.80 -16.96 0.64
C GLY A 129 12.93 -15.79 1.63
N TYR A 130 11.82 -15.23 2.12
CA TYR A 130 11.86 -14.15 3.09
C TYR A 130 11.84 -14.69 4.53
N SER A 131 12.85 -14.32 5.32
CA SER A 131 12.92 -14.67 6.74
C SER A 131 12.30 -13.57 7.60
N PHE A 132 11.39 -13.93 8.50
CA PHE A 132 10.67 -13.00 9.36
C PHE A 132 10.50 -13.57 10.78
N SER A 133 10.22 -12.69 11.74
CA SER A 133 9.83 -13.07 13.10
C SER A 133 8.33 -12.89 13.34
N ALA A 134 7.69 -12.04 12.55
CA ALA A 134 6.25 -11.83 12.50
C ALA A 134 5.89 -11.37 11.09
N ALA A 135 4.70 -11.70 10.64
CA ALA A 135 4.15 -11.26 9.37
C ALA A 135 2.66 -10.98 9.53
N GLY A 136 2.16 -10.04 8.75
CA GLY A 136 0.76 -9.76 8.57
C GLY A 136 0.42 -9.73 7.08
N GLU A 137 -0.84 -9.91 6.75
CA GLU A 137 -1.34 -9.88 5.39
C GLU A 137 -2.70 -9.19 5.36
N ASN A 138 -2.82 -8.16 4.54
CA ASN A 138 -4.10 -7.56 4.19
C ASN A 138 -4.47 -7.96 2.76
N VAL A 139 -5.68 -8.48 2.56
CA VAL A 139 -6.21 -8.83 1.24
C VAL A 139 -7.45 -8.01 0.94
N TYR A 140 -7.57 -7.49 -0.28
CA TYR A 140 -8.73 -6.72 -0.72
C TYR A 140 -9.02 -6.96 -2.21
N ALA A 141 -10.22 -7.48 -2.48
CA ALA A 141 -10.74 -7.57 -3.83
C ALA A 141 -11.67 -6.38 -4.12
N TYR A 142 -11.87 -6.08 -5.41
CA TYR A 142 -12.80 -5.04 -5.88
C TYR A 142 -12.39 -3.59 -5.55
N ALA A 143 -11.14 -3.34 -5.22
CA ALA A 143 -10.63 -1.98 -5.10
C ALA A 143 -10.70 -1.26 -6.47
N ALA A 144 -11.26 -0.04 -6.47
CA ALA A 144 -11.32 0.77 -7.68
C ALA A 144 -9.93 1.27 -8.08
N ASP A 145 -9.12 1.62 -7.08
CA ASP A 145 -7.77 2.17 -7.20
C ASP A 145 -7.00 2.02 -5.89
N PRO A 146 -5.69 2.33 -5.86
CA PRO A 146 -4.86 2.24 -4.66
C PRO A 146 -5.36 3.08 -3.49
N PHE A 147 -5.89 4.28 -3.75
CA PHE A 147 -6.38 5.15 -2.68
C PHE A 147 -7.63 4.58 -2.00
N TYR A 148 -8.56 4.04 -2.79
CA TYR A 148 -9.74 3.36 -2.23
C TYR A 148 -9.36 2.13 -1.40
N CYS A 149 -8.42 1.31 -1.88
CA CYS A 149 -7.90 0.15 -1.16
C CYS A 149 -7.25 0.59 0.17
N HIS A 150 -6.41 1.61 0.13
CA HIS A 150 -5.80 2.19 1.31
C HIS A 150 -6.84 2.71 2.31
N ALA A 151 -7.85 3.43 1.84
CA ALA A 151 -8.93 3.92 2.70
C ALA A 151 -9.70 2.77 3.35
N ALA A 152 -9.93 1.66 2.62
CA ALA A 152 -10.60 0.48 3.15
C ALA A 152 -9.81 -0.14 4.32
N PHE A 153 -8.51 -0.33 4.18
CA PHE A 153 -7.66 -0.87 5.23
C PHE A 153 -7.50 0.11 6.41
N ALA A 154 -7.28 1.38 6.12
CA ALA A 154 -7.01 2.38 7.14
C ALA A 154 -8.24 2.75 7.97
N ILE A 155 -9.42 2.88 7.37
CA ILE A 155 -10.69 3.12 8.07
C ILE A 155 -11.22 1.82 8.67
N ASP A 156 -10.95 0.69 8.01
CA ASP A 156 -11.35 -0.65 8.44
C ASP A 156 -12.87 -0.80 8.54
N TRP A 157 -13.59 -0.28 7.53
CA TRP A 157 -15.05 -0.34 7.48
C TRP A 157 -15.58 -1.75 7.31
N THR A 158 -16.74 -2.02 7.89
CA THR A 158 -17.35 -3.35 7.86
C THR A 158 -18.87 -3.31 7.95
N ASN A 159 -19.53 -4.34 7.38
CA ASN A 159 -20.94 -4.64 7.57
C ASN A 159 -21.18 -5.71 8.64
N ASP A 160 -20.16 -6.11 9.39
CA ASP A 160 -20.35 -7.09 10.47
C ASP A 160 -21.39 -6.54 11.47
N PRO A 161 -22.50 -7.23 11.70
CA PRO A 161 -23.53 -6.80 12.65
C PRO A 161 -23.04 -6.75 14.10
N ALA A 162 -21.91 -7.40 14.41
CA ALA A 162 -21.28 -7.32 15.71
C ALA A 162 -20.38 -6.08 15.84
N ALA A 163 -20.04 -5.42 14.75
CA ALA A 163 -19.24 -4.21 14.75
C ALA A 163 -20.07 -3.00 15.17
N THR A 164 -19.42 -2.02 15.78
CA THR A 164 -20.04 -0.75 16.20
C THR A 164 -19.56 0.39 15.34
N GLY A 165 -20.48 1.23 14.87
CA GLY A 165 -20.13 2.42 14.09
C GLY A 165 -19.53 2.12 12.72
N GLY A 166 -19.88 0.99 12.10
CA GLY A 166 -19.47 0.64 10.74
C GLY A 166 -17.98 0.39 10.54
N ILE A 167 -17.22 0.16 11.62
CA ILE A 167 -15.79 -0.10 11.61
C ILE A 167 -15.45 -1.34 12.45
N GLN A 168 -14.40 -2.06 12.08
CA GLN A 168 -13.97 -3.24 12.84
C GLN A 168 -13.45 -2.85 14.23
N ASN A 169 -13.69 -3.73 15.20
CA ASN A 169 -13.18 -3.59 16.55
C ASN A 169 -12.84 -4.98 17.14
N PRO A 170 -11.56 -5.32 17.34
CA PRO A 170 -10.38 -4.49 17.04
C PRO A 170 -10.18 -4.26 15.54
N PRO A 171 -9.53 -3.15 15.14
CA PRO A 171 -9.25 -2.85 13.73
C PRO A 171 -8.17 -3.78 13.19
N GLY A 172 -8.56 -4.83 12.49
CA GLY A 172 -7.68 -5.88 11.99
C GLY A 172 -6.69 -5.37 10.96
N HIS A 173 -7.21 -4.83 9.86
CA HIS A 173 -6.39 -4.36 8.74
C HIS A 173 -5.48 -3.16 9.09
N ARG A 174 -5.95 -2.29 9.96
CA ARG A 174 -5.18 -1.10 10.37
C ARG A 174 -4.01 -1.44 11.27
N ASN A 175 -4.07 -2.55 12.01
CA ASN A 175 -3.06 -2.94 12.98
C ASN A 175 -1.90 -3.73 12.35
N GLU A 176 -2.04 -4.17 11.12
CA GLU A 176 -1.00 -4.87 10.34
C GLU A 176 -0.22 -3.91 9.44
#